data_21061ff640812c00bd3b251f98a6c017
#
_entry.id   21061ff640812c00bd3b251f98a6c017
#
_cell.length_a   1.000
_cell.length_b   1.000
_cell.length_c   1.000
_cell.angle_alpha   90.00
_cell.angle_beta   90.00
_cell.angle_gamma   90.00
#
_symmetry.space_group_name_H-M   'P 1'
#
loop_
_entity.id
_entity.type
_entity.pdbx_description
1 polymer ?
#
loop_
_entity_poly.entity_id
_entity_poly.type
_entity_poly.pdbx_seq_one_letter_code
_entity_poly.pdbx_strand_id
1 'polypeptide(L)'
;MANYRKALRGMTQPYRDKLDYMHAAWCVASVPTMAWAKKVYPESEDALSDLWNAVLKISRVDEKDANENWNEHRASFDKRVHILNHLDIESVHYTNSLGTDLVVELPEGYVFAGGGSFLDNGNYYFPNIPTEEIFFCT
;
A
#
# COMPACT_ATOMS: atom_id res chain seq x y z
N MET A 1 -13.25 25.45 -10.57
CA MET A 1 -12.44 24.28 -10.14
C MET A 1 -12.27 23.23 -11.25
N ALA A 2 -13.30 22.87 -12.03
CA ALA A 2 -13.19 21.84 -13.10
C ALA A 2 -12.16 22.18 -14.18
N ASN A 3 -12.12 23.41 -14.67
CA ASN A 3 -11.18 23.86 -15.72
C ASN A 3 -9.73 23.85 -15.24
N TYR A 4 -9.46 24.20 -13.99
CA TYR A 4 -8.11 24.13 -13.40
C TYR A 4 -7.61 22.69 -13.32
N ARG A 5 -8.44 21.76 -12.84
CA ARG A 5 -8.10 20.34 -12.79
C ARG A 5 -7.84 19.75 -14.19
N LYS A 6 -8.62 20.17 -15.19
CA LYS A 6 -8.44 19.73 -16.58
C LYS A 6 -7.13 20.21 -17.18
N ALA A 7 -6.78 21.49 -16.96
CA ALA A 7 -5.50 22.05 -17.39
C ALA A 7 -4.31 21.38 -16.69
N LEU A 8 -4.39 21.22 -15.38
CA LEU A 8 -3.35 20.52 -14.59
C LEU A 8 -3.16 19.09 -15.07
N ARG A 9 -4.25 18.40 -15.40
CA ARG A 9 -4.22 17.02 -15.91
C ARG A 9 -3.44 16.90 -17.22
N GLY A 10 -3.60 17.84 -18.15
CA GLY A 10 -2.83 17.88 -19.40
C GLY A 10 -1.33 18.12 -19.16
N MET A 11 -1.00 19.05 -18.25
CA MET A 11 0.41 19.37 -17.93
C MET A 11 1.12 18.22 -17.20
N THR A 12 0.41 17.45 -16.38
CA THR A 12 0.99 16.34 -15.60
C THR A 12 0.89 14.99 -16.33
N GLN A 13 0.27 14.92 -17.50
CA GLN A 13 0.09 13.66 -18.23
C GLN A 13 1.40 12.94 -18.52
N PRO A 14 2.48 13.60 -19.06
CA PRO A 14 3.75 12.91 -19.32
C PRO A 14 4.41 12.32 -18.07
N TYR A 15 4.19 12.96 -16.92
CA TYR A 15 4.67 12.43 -15.63
C TYR A 15 3.85 11.19 -15.21
N ARG A 16 2.52 11.27 -15.31
CA ARG A 16 1.64 10.15 -14.96
C ARG A 16 1.85 8.95 -15.86
N ASP A 17 2.02 9.17 -17.17
CA ASP A 17 2.32 8.09 -18.10
C ASP A 17 3.56 7.30 -17.68
N LYS A 18 4.60 7.98 -17.16
CA LYS A 18 5.78 7.29 -16.64
C LYS A 18 5.50 6.40 -15.44
N LEU A 19 4.57 6.80 -14.58
CA LEU A 19 4.16 6.02 -13.42
C LEU A 19 3.22 4.87 -13.84
N ASP A 20 2.21 5.19 -14.65
CA ASP A 20 1.17 4.25 -15.07
C ASP A 20 1.73 3.13 -15.97
N TYR A 21 2.74 3.42 -16.78
CA TYR A 21 3.44 2.44 -17.64
C TYR A 21 4.69 1.84 -17.00
N MET A 22 4.88 1.99 -15.70
CA MET A 22 5.99 1.39 -14.93
C MET A 22 7.41 1.81 -15.41
N HIS A 23 7.55 3.02 -15.98
CA HIS A 23 8.85 3.59 -16.39
C HIS A 23 9.59 4.26 -15.23
N ALA A 24 8.90 4.54 -14.11
CA ALA A 24 9.50 5.15 -12.93
C ALA A 24 8.88 4.59 -11.65
N ALA A 25 9.71 4.29 -10.67
CA ALA A 25 9.25 3.92 -9.34
C ALA A 25 8.63 5.13 -8.63
N TRP A 26 7.61 4.85 -7.82
CA TRP A 26 6.97 5.83 -6.95
C TRP A 26 6.60 5.16 -5.64
N CYS A 27 6.44 5.95 -4.59
CA CYS A 27 6.02 5.43 -3.30
C CYS A 27 5.11 6.45 -2.60
N VAL A 28 4.02 5.95 -2.04
CA VAL A 28 3.18 6.68 -1.09
C VAL A 28 3.60 6.27 0.32
N ALA A 29 3.97 7.25 1.12
CA ALA A 29 4.33 7.04 2.52
C ALA A 29 3.74 8.14 3.39
N SER A 30 3.52 7.84 4.67
CA SER A 30 3.01 8.80 5.65
C SER A 30 4.14 9.62 6.25
N VAL A 31 3.97 10.94 6.28
CA VAL A 31 4.91 11.87 6.94
C VAL A 31 4.21 12.51 8.13
N PRO A 32 4.65 12.22 9.38
CA PRO A 32 4.09 12.80 10.58
C PRO A 32 4.13 14.33 10.61
N THR A 33 3.03 14.91 11.06
CA THR A 33 2.94 16.35 11.37
C THR A 33 2.54 16.55 12.82
N MET A 34 2.89 17.69 13.42
CA MET A 34 2.54 17.99 14.80
C MET A 34 1.01 17.96 15.04
N ALA A 35 0.23 18.45 14.08
CA ALA A 35 -1.23 18.46 14.18
C ALA A 35 -1.82 17.04 14.18
N TRP A 36 -1.27 16.14 13.37
CA TRP A 36 -1.65 14.73 13.37
C TRP A 36 -1.17 14.03 14.64
N ALA A 37 0.09 14.25 15.03
CA ALA A 37 0.68 13.64 16.21
C ALA A 37 -0.14 13.94 17.48
N LYS A 38 -0.56 15.18 17.68
CA LYS A 38 -1.40 15.59 18.83
C LYS A 38 -2.81 14.97 18.80
N LYS A 39 -3.31 14.56 17.65
CA LYS A 39 -4.58 13.81 17.57
C LYS A 39 -4.42 12.34 17.95
N VAL A 40 -3.29 11.73 17.62
CA VAL A 40 -3.02 10.31 17.90
C VAL A 40 -2.54 10.12 19.35
N TYR A 41 -1.69 11.01 19.81
CA TYR A 41 -1.08 11.00 21.14
C TYR A 41 -1.36 12.31 21.90
N PRO A 42 -2.63 12.58 22.27
CA PRO A 42 -3.03 13.86 22.87
C PRO A 42 -2.35 14.15 24.21
N GLU A 43 -2.03 13.10 24.98
CA GLU A 43 -1.43 13.20 26.33
C GLU A 43 0.10 13.11 26.31
N SER A 44 0.74 12.92 25.15
CA SER A 44 2.20 12.80 25.07
C SER A 44 2.87 14.19 25.07
N GLU A 45 3.94 14.30 25.84
CA GLU A 45 4.81 15.49 25.85
C GLU A 45 5.61 15.60 24.54
N ASP A 46 5.92 14.48 23.90
CA ASP A 46 6.64 14.41 22.62
C ASP A 46 5.85 13.63 21.55
N ALA A 47 4.62 14.02 21.34
CA ALA A 47 3.69 13.37 20.42
C ALA A 47 4.26 13.19 18.98
N LEU A 48 5.09 14.13 18.52
CA LEU A 48 5.69 14.04 17.18
C LEU A 48 6.70 12.90 17.07
N SER A 49 7.54 12.74 18.07
CA SER A 49 8.50 11.62 18.16
C SER A 49 7.77 10.27 18.26
N ASP A 50 6.74 10.20 19.10
CA ASP A 50 5.93 8.99 19.23
C ASP A 50 5.27 8.58 17.91
N LEU A 51 4.72 9.55 17.18
CA LEU A 51 4.12 9.29 15.88
C LEU A 51 5.17 8.88 14.84
N TRP A 52 6.37 9.49 14.84
CA TRP A 52 7.48 9.05 13.99
C TRP A 52 7.88 7.62 14.29
N ASN A 53 8.07 7.27 15.56
CA ASN A 53 8.41 5.92 15.97
C ASN A 53 7.35 4.89 15.51
N ALA A 54 6.07 5.23 15.67
CA ALA A 54 5.00 4.38 15.19
C ALA A 54 5.02 4.21 13.66
N VAL A 55 5.20 5.29 12.90
CA VAL A 55 5.27 5.25 11.43
C VAL A 55 6.49 4.46 10.96
N LEU A 56 7.66 4.67 11.54
CA LEU A 56 8.88 3.91 11.19
C LEU A 56 8.70 2.41 11.48
N LYS A 57 8.08 2.08 12.62
CA LYS A 57 7.78 0.70 13.00
C LYS A 57 6.84 0.00 12.02
N ILE A 58 5.69 0.61 11.70
CA ILE A 58 4.76 0.00 10.74
C ILE A 58 5.32 -0.03 9.32
N SER A 59 6.26 0.87 9.00
CA SER A 59 7.00 0.88 7.74
C SER A 59 8.19 -0.08 7.71
N ARG A 60 8.44 -0.85 8.79
CA ARG A 60 9.51 -1.86 8.91
C ARG A 60 10.92 -1.32 8.72
N VAL A 61 11.19 -0.10 9.22
CA VAL A 61 12.48 0.58 9.05
C VAL A 61 13.14 0.97 10.39
N ASP A 62 12.65 0.47 11.51
CA ASP A 62 13.02 0.90 12.86
C ASP A 62 14.07 0.03 13.55
N GLU A 63 14.17 -1.28 13.26
CA GLU A 63 14.94 -2.21 14.10
C GLU A 63 16.08 -2.93 13.38
N LYS A 64 16.09 -3.00 12.04
CA LYS A 64 17.07 -3.75 11.23
C LYS A 64 17.40 -2.99 9.96
N ASP A 65 18.22 -3.61 9.12
CA ASP A 65 18.35 -3.15 7.74
C ASP A 65 16.99 -3.17 7.05
N ALA A 66 16.50 -2.00 6.66
CA ALA A 66 15.20 -1.83 6.03
C ALA A 66 15.08 -2.66 4.73
N ASN A 67 16.17 -2.83 3.98
CA ASN A 67 16.16 -3.65 2.77
C ASN A 67 15.95 -5.14 3.10
N GLU A 68 16.57 -5.63 4.18
CA GLU A 68 16.39 -7.01 4.64
C GLU A 68 14.93 -7.24 5.07
N ASN A 69 14.38 -6.35 5.90
CA ASN A 69 12.99 -6.42 6.34
C ASN A 69 12.01 -6.41 5.16
N TRP A 70 12.24 -5.58 4.17
CA TRP A 70 11.38 -5.50 2.98
C TRP A 70 11.57 -6.68 2.04
N ASN A 71 12.75 -7.29 1.96
CA ASN A 71 12.97 -8.53 1.22
C ASN A 71 12.26 -9.72 1.88
N GLU A 72 12.31 -9.83 3.21
CA GLU A 72 11.54 -10.83 3.95
C GLU A 72 10.03 -10.64 3.76
N HIS A 73 9.57 -9.40 3.81
CA HIS A 73 8.17 -9.05 3.60
C HIS A 73 7.69 -9.42 2.19
N ARG A 74 8.50 -9.12 1.16
CA ARG A 74 8.26 -9.53 -0.22
C ARG A 74 8.14 -11.05 -0.34
N ALA A 75 9.10 -11.79 0.23
CA ALA A 75 9.06 -13.26 0.19
C ALA A 75 7.79 -13.82 0.84
N SER A 76 7.28 -13.16 1.89
CA SER A 76 6.01 -13.51 2.53
C SER A 76 4.81 -13.26 1.60
N PHE A 77 4.78 -12.16 0.85
CA PHE A 77 3.74 -11.91 -0.16
C PHE A 77 3.82 -12.93 -1.31
N ASP A 78 5.00 -13.15 -1.86
CA ASP A 78 5.22 -14.09 -2.96
C ASP A 78 4.72 -15.50 -2.60
N LYS A 79 4.99 -15.95 -1.37
CA LYS A 79 4.49 -17.22 -0.85
C LYS A 79 2.95 -17.27 -0.78
N ARG A 80 2.31 -16.21 -0.27
CA ARG A 80 0.84 -16.13 -0.16
C ARG A 80 0.19 -16.08 -1.54
N VAL A 81 0.72 -15.26 -2.43
CA VAL A 81 0.25 -15.15 -3.82
C VAL A 81 0.36 -16.50 -4.54
N HIS A 82 1.50 -17.20 -4.35
CA HIS A 82 1.70 -18.53 -4.91
C HIS A 82 0.62 -19.50 -4.41
N ILE A 83 0.37 -19.56 -3.10
CA ILE A 83 -0.66 -20.44 -2.53
C ILE A 83 -2.05 -20.09 -3.08
N LEU A 84 -2.44 -18.80 -3.06
CA LEU A 84 -3.77 -18.38 -3.49
C LEU A 84 -4.03 -18.66 -4.98
N ASN A 85 -3.02 -18.47 -5.82
CA ASN A 85 -3.13 -18.75 -7.26
C ASN A 85 -3.12 -20.26 -7.62
N HIS A 86 -2.83 -21.12 -6.65
CA HIS A 86 -2.93 -22.59 -6.82
C HIS A 86 -4.21 -23.18 -6.23
N LEU A 87 -5.01 -22.36 -5.56
CA LEU A 87 -6.33 -22.73 -5.07
C LEU A 87 -7.37 -22.39 -6.14
N ASP A 88 -8.32 -23.29 -6.33
CA ASP A 88 -9.48 -23.03 -7.20
C ASP A 88 -10.56 -22.31 -6.37
N ILE A 89 -10.44 -20.98 -6.30
CA ILE A 89 -11.28 -20.15 -5.46
C ILE A 89 -12.37 -19.51 -6.33
N GLU A 90 -13.63 -19.81 -6.06
CA GLU A 90 -14.77 -19.20 -6.76
C GLU A 90 -15.16 -17.86 -6.14
N SER A 91 -15.03 -17.72 -4.81
CA SER A 91 -15.35 -16.48 -4.10
C SER A 91 -14.55 -16.34 -2.81
N VAL A 92 -14.43 -15.11 -2.32
CA VAL A 92 -13.85 -14.77 -1.02
C VAL A 92 -14.91 -14.08 -0.18
N HIS A 93 -15.16 -14.61 1.02
CA HIS A 93 -16.14 -14.08 1.98
C HIS A 93 -15.40 -13.39 3.14
N TYR A 94 -15.59 -12.09 3.27
CA TYR A 94 -15.02 -11.27 4.35
C TYR A 94 -16.06 -11.01 5.42
N THR A 95 -15.75 -11.40 6.65
CA THR A 95 -16.59 -11.14 7.82
C THR A 95 -15.75 -10.58 8.97
N ASN A 96 -16.36 -9.77 9.82
CA ASN A 96 -15.76 -9.32 11.07
C ASN A 96 -16.82 -8.99 12.13
N SER A 97 -16.37 -8.73 13.37
CA SER A 97 -17.24 -8.39 14.49
C SER A 97 -17.90 -7.00 14.39
N LEU A 98 -17.48 -6.16 13.45
CA LEU A 98 -18.06 -4.83 13.22
C LEU A 98 -19.20 -4.84 12.20
N GLY A 99 -19.59 -6.02 11.69
CA GLY A 99 -20.71 -6.18 10.78
C GLY A 99 -20.32 -6.25 9.30
N THR A 100 -19.02 -6.39 8.99
CA THR A 100 -18.61 -6.69 7.61
C THR A 100 -19.16 -8.06 7.21
N ASP A 101 -19.85 -8.11 6.08
CA ASP A 101 -20.37 -9.33 5.45
C ASP A 101 -20.32 -9.11 3.93
N LEU A 102 -19.14 -9.36 3.31
CA LEU A 102 -18.86 -9.08 1.92
C LEU A 102 -18.40 -10.34 1.20
N VAL A 103 -19.13 -10.73 0.17
CA VAL A 103 -18.72 -11.79 -0.76
C VAL A 103 -18.22 -11.17 -2.04
N VAL A 104 -17.01 -11.53 -2.45
CA VAL A 104 -16.39 -11.14 -3.72
C VAL A 104 -16.26 -12.39 -4.58
N GLU A 105 -17.05 -12.47 -5.65
CA GLU A 105 -16.93 -13.53 -6.65
C GLU A 105 -15.70 -13.28 -7.52
N LEU A 106 -14.97 -14.35 -7.83
CA LEU A 106 -13.77 -14.30 -8.66
C LEU A 106 -14.09 -14.79 -10.07
N PRO A 107 -13.94 -13.94 -11.12
CA PRO A 107 -14.19 -14.36 -12.48
C PRO A 107 -13.14 -15.37 -12.96
N GLU A 108 -13.49 -16.15 -13.98
CA GLU A 108 -12.53 -17.05 -14.63
C GLU A 108 -11.27 -16.29 -15.08
N GLY A 109 -10.09 -16.87 -14.80
CA GLY A 109 -8.81 -16.26 -15.14
C GLY A 109 -8.32 -15.17 -14.17
N TYR A 110 -8.94 -15.04 -12.99
CA TYR A 110 -8.42 -14.16 -11.94
C TYR A 110 -6.97 -14.51 -11.57
N VAL A 111 -6.24 -13.50 -11.10
CA VAL A 111 -4.88 -13.66 -10.57
C VAL A 111 -4.75 -12.85 -9.29
N PHE A 112 -4.37 -13.51 -8.21
CA PHE A 112 -3.93 -12.79 -7.01
C PHE A 112 -2.56 -12.17 -7.26
N ALA A 113 -2.42 -10.89 -6.96
CA ALA A 113 -1.17 -10.16 -6.94
C ALA A 113 -1.00 -9.50 -5.58
N GLY A 114 0.21 -9.17 -5.19
CA GLY A 114 0.43 -8.56 -3.88
C GLY A 114 1.75 -7.87 -3.71
N GLY A 115 1.72 -6.86 -2.86
CA GLY A 115 2.86 -6.16 -2.31
C GLY A 115 3.45 -5.11 -3.20
N GLY A 116 4.13 -5.48 -4.26
CA GLY A 116 4.87 -4.55 -5.10
C GLY A 116 4.66 -4.78 -6.59
N SER A 117 5.42 -4.04 -7.39
CA SER A 117 5.36 -4.07 -8.83
C SER A 117 6.75 -4.10 -9.45
N PHE A 118 6.86 -4.54 -10.70
CA PHE A 118 8.08 -4.45 -11.48
C PHE A 118 8.03 -3.24 -12.42
N LEU A 119 9.13 -2.54 -12.52
CA LEU A 119 9.35 -1.58 -13.59
C LEU A 119 9.63 -2.31 -14.92
N ASP A 120 9.52 -1.60 -16.04
CA ASP A 120 9.86 -2.09 -17.37
C ASP A 120 11.32 -2.56 -17.50
N ASN A 121 12.23 -2.02 -16.67
CA ASN A 121 13.63 -2.43 -16.58
C ASN A 121 13.89 -3.64 -15.66
N GLY A 122 12.83 -4.25 -15.09
CA GLY A 122 12.92 -5.40 -14.20
C GLY A 122 13.18 -5.10 -12.72
N ASN A 123 13.35 -3.84 -12.35
CA ASN A 123 13.51 -3.46 -10.94
C ASN A 123 12.18 -3.59 -10.19
N TYR A 124 12.22 -4.21 -9.02
CA TYR A 124 11.05 -4.34 -8.14
C TYR A 124 10.96 -3.19 -7.16
N TYR A 125 9.74 -2.73 -6.85
CA TYR A 125 9.50 -1.67 -5.88
C TYR A 125 8.15 -1.83 -5.17
N PHE A 126 8.00 -1.18 -4.02
CA PHE A 126 6.74 -1.08 -3.30
C PHE A 126 6.12 0.31 -3.48
N PRO A 127 4.92 0.41 -4.09
CA PRO A 127 4.28 1.71 -4.32
C PRO A 127 3.63 2.29 -3.07
N ASN A 128 3.28 1.47 -2.07
CA ASN A 128 2.71 1.91 -0.81
C ASN A 128 3.52 1.38 0.37
N ILE A 129 3.67 2.20 1.40
CA ILE A 129 4.29 1.84 2.66
C ILE A 129 3.42 2.37 3.80
N PRO A 130 2.79 1.51 4.63
CA PRO A 130 2.70 0.03 4.50
C PRO A 130 1.79 -0.45 3.36
N THR A 131 1.75 -1.77 3.09
CA THR A 131 1.02 -2.40 1.97
C THR A 131 -0.07 -3.38 2.39
N GLU A 132 -0.39 -3.49 3.68
CA GLU A 132 -1.35 -4.46 4.22
C GLU A 132 -2.75 -3.87 4.42
N GLU A 133 -3.20 -3.01 3.53
CA GLU A 133 -4.49 -2.36 3.64
C GLU A 133 -5.57 -3.12 2.87
N ILE A 134 -6.71 -3.38 3.54
CA ILE A 134 -7.93 -3.86 2.90
C ILE A 134 -9.05 -2.91 3.28
N PHE A 135 -9.71 -2.33 2.29
CA PHE A 135 -10.89 -1.50 2.51
C PHE A 135 -11.89 -1.70 1.38
N PHE A 136 -13.17 -1.48 1.69
CA PHE A 136 -14.22 -1.43 0.70
C PHE A 136 -15.14 -0.24 0.98
N CYS A 137 -15.81 0.23 -0.05
CA CYS A 137 -16.84 1.26 0.05
C CYS A 137 -18.22 0.61 -0.07
N THR A 138 -19.14 1.01 0.79
CA THR A 138 -20.57 0.65 0.70
C THR A 138 -21.30 1.62 -0.23
#